data_0291aca1ce5c3e18cac572120e7abe99
#
_entry.id   0291aca1ce5c3e18cac572120e7abe99
#
_cell.length_a   1.000
_cell.length_b   1.000
_cell.length_c   1.000
_cell.angle_alpha   90.00
_cell.angle_beta   90.00
_cell.angle_gamma   90.00
#
_symmetry.space_group_name_H-M   'P 1'
#
loop_
_entity.id
_entity.type
_entity.pdbx_description
1 polymer ?
#
loop_
_entity_poly.entity_id
_entity_poly.type
_entity_poly.pdbx_seq_one_letter_code
_entity_poly.pdbx_strand_id
1 'polypeptide(L)'
;AQQFWDLIIFRIGVGVGEAALGPIALVVLSAYFTREKLPLALGIWGAGPFLGSALAGWGGAAMITNMDAIKPYLGFLSEFSDWRLTFFLFAIPGLIFALLLKFLPFPQIALEKKEKVEFMPFFKKAWKFFLLMFVGVTITGLVGYSVLAWGIEMLVRVHDIPKTIAGQNFGIFNIFLGIGGSIGAGIIASKMIERGIINAHLRIAGIFVILIWVSLLLFTLSTSSFYSQVGLAGMIFFMSCGPGLYGAAFQNASPINLRGRTAAIYYISANVVGFALGPFALGF
;
A
#
# COMPACT_ATOMS: atom_id res chain seq x y z
N ALA A 1 1.61 -13.50 23.53
CA ALA A 1 1.90 -14.75 22.83
C ALA A 1 3.01 -15.50 23.59
N GLN A 2 2.77 -16.71 23.99
CA GLN A 2 3.77 -17.57 24.63
C GLN A 2 4.23 -18.66 23.66
N GLN A 3 3.38 -19.00 22.69
CA GLN A 3 3.61 -20.03 21.70
C GLN A 3 3.48 -19.46 20.27
N PHE A 4 4.04 -20.18 19.29
CA PHE A 4 3.94 -19.82 17.88
C PHE A 4 2.49 -19.70 17.38
N TRP A 5 1.60 -20.57 17.86
CA TRP A 5 0.18 -20.55 17.50
C TRP A 5 -0.55 -19.29 17.98
N ASP A 6 -0.17 -18.74 19.14
CA ASP A 6 -0.73 -17.49 19.63
C ASP A 6 -0.41 -16.35 18.65
N LEU A 7 0.84 -16.31 18.13
CA LEU A 7 1.24 -15.32 17.13
C LEU A 7 0.42 -15.44 15.85
N ILE A 8 0.15 -16.65 15.38
CA ILE A 8 -0.69 -16.88 14.20
C ILE A 8 -2.10 -16.37 14.44
N ILE A 9 -2.72 -16.71 15.57
CA ILE A 9 -4.09 -16.28 15.91
C ILE A 9 -4.16 -14.75 15.97
N PHE A 10 -3.21 -14.10 16.65
CA PHE A 10 -3.16 -12.63 16.71
C PHE A 10 -2.94 -12.01 15.33
N ARG A 11 -2.10 -12.60 14.49
CA ARG A 11 -1.88 -12.14 13.10
C ARG A 11 -3.15 -12.27 12.25
N ILE A 12 -3.88 -13.36 12.38
CA ILE A 12 -5.20 -13.52 11.72
C ILE A 12 -6.16 -12.44 12.22
N GLY A 13 -6.21 -12.18 13.54
CA GLY A 13 -7.04 -11.12 14.11
C GLY A 13 -6.72 -9.73 13.56
N VAL A 14 -5.43 -9.38 13.45
CA VAL A 14 -4.97 -8.14 12.81
C VAL A 14 -5.41 -8.10 11.34
N GLY A 15 -5.18 -9.18 10.58
CA GLY A 15 -5.57 -9.25 9.17
C GLY A 15 -7.08 -9.08 8.95
N VAL A 16 -7.92 -9.66 9.81
CA VAL A 16 -9.38 -9.46 9.78
C VAL A 16 -9.73 -7.99 10.06
N GLY A 17 -9.07 -7.35 11.04
CA GLY A 17 -9.28 -5.93 11.35
C GLY A 17 -8.86 -5.01 10.19
N GLU A 18 -7.76 -5.32 9.52
CA GLU A 18 -7.24 -4.54 8.40
C GLU A 18 -8.00 -4.76 7.09
N ALA A 19 -8.64 -5.91 6.89
CA ALA A 19 -9.27 -6.30 5.63
C ALA A 19 -10.33 -5.28 5.13
N ALA A 20 -11.03 -4.64 6.04
CA ALA A 20 -12.05 -3.64 5.73
C ALA A 20 -11.48 -2.24 5.46
N LEU A 21 -10.29 -1.91 5.99
CA LEU A 21 -9.72 -0.55 5.96
C LEU A 21 -9.56 -0.04 4.53
N GLY A 22 -8.94 -0.80 3.66
CA GLY A 22 -8.67 -0.40 2.29
C GLY A 22 -9.94 -0.14 1.47
N PRO A 23 -10.86 -1.11 1.35
CA PRO A 23 -12.13 -0.89 0.63
C PRO A 23 -12.95 0.26 1.19
N ILE A 24 -13.04 0.41 2.51
CA ILE A 24 -13.77 1.51 3.15
C ILE A 24 -13.10 2.84 2.85
N ALA A 25 -11.78 2.95 2.96
CA ALA A 25 -11.04 4.17 2.67
C ALA A 25 -11.28 4.63 1.22
N LEU A 26 -11.25 3.73 0.23
CA LEU A 26 -11.56 4.06 -1.16
C LEU A 26 -12.96 4.64 -1.31
N VAL A 27 -13.97 4.02 -0.69
CA VAL A 27 -15.36 4.49 -0.78
C VAL A 27 -15.52 5.85 -0.10
N VAL A 28 -15.01 5.99 1.11
CA VAL A 28 -15.10 7.23 1.90
C VAL A 28 -14.40 8.37 1.18
N LEU A 29 -13.15 8.20 0.74
CA LEU A 29 -12.42 9.21 0.00
C LEU A 29 -13.13 9.59 -1.31
N SER A 30 -13.72 8.60 -2.01
CA SER A 30 -14.49 8.88 -3.23
C SER A 30 -15.81 9.61 -2.98
N ALA A 31 -16.29 9.67 -1.74
CA ALA A 31 -17.46 10.45 -1.34
C ALA A 31 -17.12 11.88 -0.91
N TYR A 32 -15.92 12.08 -0.33
CA TYR A 32 -15.46 13.40 0.10
C TYR A 32 -14.83 14.23 -1.03
N PHE A 33 -14.13 13.58 -1.96
CA PHE A 33 -13.35 14.27 -2.97
C PHE A 33 -14.00 14.17 -4.35
N THR A 34 -13.94 15.28 -5.10
CA THR A 34 -14.41 15.32 -6.49
C THR A 34 -13.54 14.41 -7.35
N ARG A 35 -14.04 14.08 -8.55
CA ARG A 35 -13.35 13.19 -9.50
C ARG A 35 -11.93 13.65 -9.80
N GLU A 36 -11.71 14.97 -9.87
CA GLU A 36 -10.42 15.60 -10.18
C GLU A 36 -9.43 15.46 -9.02
N LYS A 37 -9.90 15.60 -7.78
CA LYS A 37 -9.07 15.57 -6.56
C LYS A 37 -8.88 14.17 -5.98
N LEU A 38 -9.69 13.21 -6.40
CA LEU A 38 -9.65 11.84 -5.88
C LEU A 38 -8.29 11.15 -6.08
N PRO A 39 -7.58 11.26 -7.23
CA PRO A 39 -6.25 10.66 -7.38
C PRO A 39 -5.23 11.20 -6.40
N LEU A 40 -5.26 12.50 -6.10
CA LEU A 40 -4.38 13.10 -5.08
C LEU A 40 -4.70 12.60 -3.67
N ALA A 41 -5.98 12.58 -3.31
CA ALA A 41 -6.41 12.09 -1.99
C ALA A 41 -6.00 10.63 -1.77
N LEU A 42 -6.18 9.78 -2.78
CA LEU A 42 -5.76 8.39 -2.76
C LEU A 42 -4.24 8.23 -2.83
N GLY A 43 -3.52 9.14 -3.47
CA GLY A 43 -2.05 9.21 -3.47
C GLY A 43 -1.50 9.52 -2.07
N ILE A 44 -2.10 10.48 -1.36
CA ILE A 44 -1.73 10.80 0.03
C ILE A 44 -2.03 9.60 0.94
N TRP A 45 -3.20 9.00 0.80
CA TRP A 45 -3.55 7.80 1.56
C TRP A 45 -2.60 6.64 1.25
N GLY A 46 -2.25 6.43 -0.02
CA GLY A 46 -1.29 5.40 -0.47
C GLY A 46 0.15 5.63 -0.02
N ALA A 47 0.51 6.84 0.43
CA ALA A 47 1.80 7.12 1.05
C ALA A 47 1.90 6.58 2.50
N GLY A 48 0.77 6.30 3.14
CA GLY A 48 0.69 5.81 4.53
C GLY A 48 1.51 4.55 4.80
N PRO A 49 1.43 3.48 3.99
CA PRO A 49 2.23 2.27 4.17
C PRO A 49 3.75 2.51 4.13
N PHE A 50 4.24 3.43 3.30
CA PHE A 50 5.66 3.78 3.21
C PHE A 50 6.12 4.52 4.47
N LEU A 51 5.33 5.47 4.94
CA LEU A 51 5.59 6.16 6.22
C LEU A 51 5.50 5.19 7.40
N GLY A 52 4.47 4.33 7.41
CA GLY A 52 4.27 3.32 8.45
C GLY A 52 5.42 2.32 8.53
N SER A 53 5.92 1.83 7.40
CA SER A 53 7.07 0.92 7.37
C SER A 53 8.36 1.57 7.88
N ALA A 54 8.56 2.85 7.59
CA ALA A 54 9.68 3.61 8.11
C ALA A 54 9.60 3.80 9.63
N LEU A 55 8.44 4.23 10.12
CA LEU A 55 8.19 4.39 11.55
C LEU A 55 8.31 3.05 12.30
N ALA A 56 7.84 1.95 11.72
CA ALA A 56 7.98 0.63 12.29
C ALA A 56 9.45 0.18 12.37
N GLY A 57 10.22 0.39 11.30
CA GLY A 57 11.65 0.04 11.26
C GLY A 57 12.50 0.88 12.23
N TRP A 58 12.51 2.19 12.04
CA TRP A 58 13.32 3.09 12.87
C TRP A 58 12.76 3.28 14.26
N GLY A 59 11.45 3.51 14.38
CA GLY A 59 10.79 3.70 15.66
C GLY A 59 10.81 2.44 16.51
N GLY A 60 10.60 1.27 15.89
CA GLY A 60 10.68 -0.02 16.58
C GLY A 60 12.10 -0.30 17.09
N ALA A 61 13.11 -0.09 16.26
CA ALA A 61 14.52 -0.22 16.68
C ALA A 61 14.87 0.75 17.81
N ALA A 62 14.50 2.03 17.67
CA ALA A 62 14.73 3.03 18.71
C ALA A 62 14.03 2.69 20.03
N MET A 63 12.78 2.20 19.97
CA MET A 63 12.06 1.77 21.18
C MET A 63 12.74 0.59 21.87
N ILE A 64 13.14 -0.43 21.12
CA ILE A 64 13.83 -1.61 21.71
C ILE A 64 15.14 -1.18 22.33
N THR A 65 15.93 -0.34 21.65
CA THR A 65 17.24 0.14 22.15
C THR A 65 17.09 0.97 23.43
N ASN A 66 16.02 1.73 23.59
CA ASN A 66 15.79 2.59 24.74
C ASN A 66 14.79 1.99 25.76
N MET A 67 14.46 0.71 25.63
CA MET A 67 13.42 0.09 26.45
C MET A 67 13.73 0.12 27.94
N ASP A 68 15.00 -0.04 28.32
CA ASP A 68 15.43 0.03 29.73
C ASP A 68 15.16 1.41 30.37
N ALA A 69 15.24 2.48 29.60
CA ALA A 69 14.87 3.81 30.05
C ALA A 69 13.34 4.04 30.14
N ILE A 70 12.56 3.31 29.34
CA ILE A 70 11.10 3.44 29.27
C ILE A 70 10.41 2.56 30.32
N LYS A 71 10.92 1.36 30.57
CA LYS A 71 10.33 0.37 31.50
C LYS A 71 9.95 0.91 32.88
N PRO A 72 10.78 1.74 33.56
CA PRO A 72 10.41 2.28 34.85
C PRO A 72 9.10 3.06 34.89
N TYR A 73 8.68 3.63 33.76
CA TYR A 73 7.45 4.42 33.63
C TYR A 73 6.22 3.56 33.28
N LEU A 74 6.41 2.27 32.99
CA LEU A 74 5.32 1.39 32.52
C LEU A 74 4.65 0.59 33.65
N GLY A 75 5.09 0.74 34.89
CA GLY A 75 4.51 0.05 36.05
C GLY A 75 4.51 -1.48 35.88
N PHE A 76 3.37 -2.12 36.07
CA PHE A 76 3.23 -3.58 35.93
C PHE A 76 3.57 -4.13 34.53
N LEU A 77 3.53 -3.29 33.51
CA LEU A 77 3.91 -3.69 32.14
C LEU A 77 5.42 -3.91 32.01
N SER A 78 6.25 -3.37 32.89
CA SER A 78 7.71 -3.50 32.84
C SER A 78 8.22 -4.96 32.88
N GLU A 79 7.40 -5.88 33.38
CA GLU A 79 7.72 -7.33 33.46
C GLU A 79 7.66 -8.00 32.07
N PHE A 80 7.04 -7.37 31.08
CA PHE A 80 6.96 -7.94 29.74
C PHE A 80 8.27 -7.75 28.98
N SER A 81 8.54 -8.65 28.03
CA SER A 81 9.69 -8.56 27.12
C SER A 81 9.59 -7.32 26.20
N ASP A 82 10.74 -6.76 25.81
CA ASP A 82 10.87 -5.50 25.08
C ASP A 82 10.06 -5.47 23.77
N TRP A 83 10.06 -6.58 23.03
CA TRP A 83 9.28 -6.66 21.79
C TRP A 83 7.77 -6.60 22.05
N ARG A 84 7.27 -7.17 23.16
CA ARG A 84 5.85 -7.09 23.53
C ARG A 84 5.46 -5.67 23.91
N LEU A 85 6.31 -5.01 24.70
CA LEU A 85 6.11 -3.61 25.07
C LEU A 85 6.09 -2.70 23.86
N THR A 86 6.98 -2.95 22.89
CA THR A 86 7.00 -2.21 21.64
C THR A 86 5.66 -2.31 20.91
N PHE A 87 5.06 -3.50 20.79
CA PHE A 87 3.73 -3.66 20.19
C PHE A 87 2.64 -2.93 20.97
N PHE A 88 2.65 -2.97 22.30
CA PHE A 88 1.69 -2.24 23.12
C PHE A 88 1.81 -0.72 22.90
N LEU A 89 3.02 -0.18 22.88
CA LEU A 89 3.27 1.23 22.69
C LEU A 89 2.83 1.70 21.28
N PHE A 90 3.09 0.90 20.24
CA PHE A 90 2.61 1.19 18.88
C PHE A 90 1.08 1.07 18.73
N ALA A 91 0.40 0.35 19.61
CA ALA A 91 -1.06 0.28 19.58
C ALA A 91 -1.74 1.57 20.08
N ILE A 92 -1.06 2.35 20.96
CA ILE A 92 -1.62 3.57 21.57
C ILE A 92 -2.04 4.60 20.50
N PRO A 93 -1.18 5.01 19.55
CA PRO A 93 -1.59 5.90 18.47
C PRO A 93 -2.80 5.38 17.68
N GLY A 94 -2.85 4.07 17.41
CA GLY A 94 -3.99 3.44 16.74
C GLY A 94 -5.30 3.62 17.49
N LEU A 95 -5.29 3.45 18.81
CA LEU A 95 -6.47 3.68 19.65
C LEU A 95 -6.90 5.16 19.65
N ILE A 96 -5.93 6.08 19.71
CA ILE A 96 -6.20 7.52 19.63
C ILE A 96 -6.87 7.86 18.30
N PHE A 97 -6.32 7.39 17.17
CA PHE A 97 -6.92 7.60 15.85
C PHE A 97 -8.31 6.97 15.73
N ALA A 98 -8.52 5.76 16.28
CA ALA A 98 -9.83 5.13 16.29
C ALA A 98 -10.88 5.95 17.06
N LEU A 99 -10.48 6.59 18.17
CA LEU A 99 -11.35 7.50 18.91
C LEU A 99 -11.63 8.79 18.12
N LEU A 100 -10.62 9.35 17.46
CA LEU A 100 -10.77 10.56 16.64
C LEU A 100 -11.72 10.36 15.45
N LEU A 101 -11.84 9.14 14.93
CA LEU A 101 -12.81 8.82 13.86
C LEU A 101 -14.27 9.11 14.27
N LYS A 102 -14.60 9.08 15.57
CA LYS A 102 -15.96 9.44 16.05
C LYS A 102 -16.34 10.90 15.79
N PHE A 103 -15.35 11.76 15.65
CA PHE A 103 -15.55 13.21 15.45
C PHE A 103 -15.54 13.59 13.96
N LEU A 104 -15.24 12.65 13.05
CA LEU A 104 -15.32 12.92 11.63
C LEU A 104 -16.78 12.96 11.18
N PRO A 105 -17.23 14.06 10.53
CA PRO A 105 -18.53 14.09 9.92
C PRO A 105 -18.56 13.07 8.77
N PHE A 106 -19.34 12.01 8.90
CA PHE A 106 -19.53 11.08 7.79
C PHE A 106 -20.28 11.77 6.66
N PRO A 107 -19.80 11.66 5.40
CA PRO A 107 -20.52 12.22 4.29
C PRO A 107 -21.90 11.54 4.25
N GLN A 108 -22.95 12.35 4.29
CA GLN A 108 -24.26 11.85 3.94
C GLN A 108 -24.19 11.49 2.44
N ILE A 109 -23.88 10.24 2.17
CA ILE A 109 -23.99 9.72 0.81
C ILE A 109 -25.49 9.79 0.53
N ALA A 110 -25.90 10.87 -0.11
CA ALA A 110 -27.26 10.98 -0.60
C ALA A 110 -27.46 9.80 -1.54
N LEU A 111 -28.02 8.72 -1.02
CA LEU A 111 -28.61 7.66 -1.80
C LEU A 111 -29.83 8.28 -2.47
N GLU A 112 -29.60 9.26 -3.39
CA GLU A 112 -30.65 9.65 -4.30
C GLU A 112 -31.27 8.34 -4.84
N LYS A 113 -32.60 8.34 -4.96
CA LYS A 113 -33.38 7.23 -5.55
C LYS A 113 -33.01 6.97 -7.03
N LYS A 114 -31.73 6.96 -7.35
CA LYS A 114 -31.24 6.47 -8.64
C LYS A 114 -31.46 4.97 -8.68
N GLU A 115 -31.98 4.50 -9.78
CA GLU A 115 -32.18 3.06 -10.03
C GLU A 115 -30.97 2.28 -9.52
N LYS A 116 -31.22 1.32 -8.65
CA LYS A 116 -30.17 0.46 -8.10
C LYS A 116 -29.56 -0.34 -9.24
N VAL A 117 -28.41 0.08 -9.72
CA VAL A 117 -27.67 -0.70 -10.72
C VAL A 117 -27.30 -2.04 -10.08
N GLU A 118 -27.76 -3.13 -10.70
CA GLU A 118 -27.40 -4.48 -10.27
C GLU A 118 -25.94 -4.79 -10.61
N PHE A 119 -25.26 -5.46 -9.69
CA PHE A 119 -23.82 -5.75 -9.84
C PHE A 119 -23.52 -6.65 -11.04
N MET A 120 -24.25 -7.73 -11.22
CA MET A 120 -23.94 -8.71 -12.26
C MET A 120 -24.13 -8.18 -13.68
N PRO A 121 -25.22 -7.48 -14.04
CA PRO A 121 -25.36 -6.83 -15.35
C PRO A 121 -24.29 -5.78 -15.62
N PHE A 122 -23.98 -4.95 -14.60
CA PHE A 122 -22.91 -3.96 -14.69
C PHE A 122 -21.55 -4.62 -14.95
N PHE A 123 -21.20 -5.64 -14.16
CA PHE A 123 -19.93 -6.36 -14.29
C PHE A 123 -19.80 -7.05 -15.65
N LYS A 124 -20.86 -7.69 -16.14
CA LYS A 124 -20.89 -8.33 -17.48
C LYS A 124 -20.68 -7.30 -18.59
N LYS A 125 -21.25 -6.09 -18.47
CA LYS A 125 -21.06 -5.02 -19.45
C LYS A 125 -19.64 -4.46 -19.45
N ALA A 126 -19.02 -4.35 -18.27
CA ALA A 126 -17.69 -3.76 -18.09
C ALA A 126 -16.58 -4.82 -17.86
N TRP A 127 -16.84 -6.10 -18.15
CA TRP A 127 -15.95 -7.21 -17.77
C TRP A 127 -14.52 -7.08 -18.32
N LYS A 128 -14.35 -6.57 -19.54
CA LYS A 128 -13.03 -6.35 -20.16
C LYS A 128 -12.21 -5.35 -19.35
N PHE A 129 -12.84 -4.24 -18.91
CA PHE A 129 -12.18 -3.25 -18.07
C PHE A 129 -11.75 -3.86 -16.74
N PHE A 130 -12.67 -4.57 -16.05
CA PHE A 130 -12.37 -5.18 -14.77
C PHE A 130 -11.31 -6.29 -14.89
N LEU A 131 -11.36 -7.11 -15.92
CA LEU A 131 -10.37 -8.14 -16.17
C LEU A 131 -8.97 -7.54 -16.37
N LEU A 132 -8.83 -6.55 -17.25
CA LEU A 132 -7.54 -5.90 -17.52
C LEU A 132 -6.99 -5.21 -16.26
N MET A 133 -7.85 -4.51 -15.53
CA MET A 133 -7.47 -3.90 -14.26
C MET A 133 -7.07 -4.94 -13.22
N PHE A 134 -7.83 -6.04 -13.09
CA PHE A 134 -7.54 -7.13 -12.18
C PHE A 134 -6.18 -7.76 -12.48
N VAL A 135 -5.93 -8.13 -13.74
CA VAL A 135 -4.66 -8.71 -14.17
C VAL A 135 -3.50 -7.73 -13.95
N GLY A 136 -3.66 -6.46 -14.36
CA GLY A 136 -2.63 -5.44 -14.19
C GLY A 136 -2.26 -5.19 -12.72
N VAL A 137 -3.26 -5.03 -11.86
CA VAL A 137 -3.05 -4.83 -10.42
C VAL A 137 -2.42 -6.07 -9.77
N THR A 138 -2.87 -7.27 -10.14
CA THR A 138 -2.32 -8.53 -9.65
C THR A 138 -0.85 -8.68 -9.99
N ILE A 139 -0.48 -8.47 -11.26
CA ILE A 139 0.93 -8.59 -11.72
C ILE A 139 1.80 -7.53 -11.01
N THR A 140 1.32 -6.29 -10.92
CA THR A 140 2.04 -5.24 -10.19
C THR A 140 2.21 -5.60 -8.72
N GLY A 141 1.17 -6.15 -8.10
CA GLY A 141 1.21 -6.62 -6.71
C GLY A 141 2.21 -7.77 -6.51
N LEU A 142 2.19 -8.77 -7.40
CA LEU A 142 3.15 -9.88 -7.40
C LEU A 142 4.59 -9.37 -7.39
N VAL A 143 4.94 -8.52 -8.35
CA VAL A 143 6.30 -7.95 -8.46
C VAL A 143 6.65 -7.13 -7.21
N GLY A 144 5.74 -6.29 -6.73
CA GLY A 144 5.99 -5.43 -5.57
C GLY A 144 6.24 -6.17 -4.28
N TYR A 145 5.40 -7.11 -3.97
CA TYR A 145 5.57 -7.91 -2.75
C TYR A 145 6.78 -8.85 -2.84
N SER A 146 7.12 -9.32 -4.05
CA SER A 146 8.35 -10.08 -4.27
C SER A 146 9.60 -9.23 -4.01
N VAL A 147 9.63 -7.99 -4.52
CA VAL A 147 10.75 -7.06 -4.28
C VAL A 147 10.82 -6.64 -2.82
N LEU A 148 9.68 -6.45 -2.16
CA LEU A 148 9.64 -6.16 -0.73
C LEU A 148 10.24 -7.30 0.11
N ALA A 149 9.99 -8.55 -0.28
CA ALA A 149 10.49 -9.73 0.43
C ALA A 149 11.96 -10.04 0.11
N TRP A 150 12.36 -9.93 -1.14
CA TRP A 150 13.65 -10.44 -1.62
C TRP A 150 14.62 -9.36 -2.10
N GLY A 151 14.19 -8.11 -2.23
CA GLY A 151 15.02 -7.05 -2.80
C GLY A 151 16.32 -6.78 -2.04
N ILE A 152 16.29 -6.82 -0.70
CA ILE A 152 17.50 -6.68 0.13
C ILE A 152 18.41 -7.89 -0.05
N GLU A 153 17.85 -9.10 0.01
CA GLU A 153 18.63 -10.34 -0.11
C GLU A 153 19.29 -10.46 -1.48
N MET A 154 18.64 -9.97 -2.55
CA MET A 154 19.22 -9.93 -3.89
C MET A 154 20.45 -9.02 -3.92
N LEU A 155 20.38 -7.81 -3.35
CA LEU A 155 21.53 -6.90 -3.27
C LEU A 155 22.69 -7.50 -2.46
N VAL A 156 22.38 -8.23 -1.38
CA VAL A 156 23.38 -8.90 -0.55
C VAL A 156 24.04 -10.06 -1.28
N ARG A 157 23.24 -10.94 -1.93
CA ARG A 157 23.74 -12.19 -2.50
C ARG A 157 24.39 -12.03 -3.87
N VAL A 158 23.92 -11.06 -4.67
CA VAL A 158 24.40 -10.88 -6.05
C VAL A 158 25.47 -9.81 -6.15
N HIS A 159 25.37 -8.77 -5.30
CA HIS A 159 26.28 -7.63 -5.37
C HIS A 159 27.18 -7.48 -4.13
N ASP A 160 27.17 -8.45 -3.21
CA ASP A 160 27.98 -8.45 -1.98
C ASP A 160 27.84 -7.18 -1.12
N ILE A 161 26.67 -6.51 -1.21
CA ILE A 161 26.40 -5.29 -0.41
C ILE A 161 26.12 -5.73 1.03
N PRO A 162 26.79 -5.13 2.04
CA PRO A 162 26.49 -5.42 3.44
C PRO A 162 25.00 -5.23 3.75
N LYS A 163 24.39 -6.19 4.45
CA LYS A 163 22.94 -6.24 4.73
C LYS A 163 22.43 -4.94 5.39
N THR A 164 23.24 -4.34 6.24
CA THR A 164 22.93 -3.06 6.88
C THR A 164 22.81 -1.92 5.88
N ILE A 165 23.74 -1.84 4.91
CA ILE A 165 23.72 -0.81 3.86
C ILE A 165 22.57 -1.05 2.90
N ALA A 166 22.36 -2.28 2.46
CA ALA A 166 21.22 -2.64 1.60
C ALA A 166 19.87 -2.30 2.27
N GLY A 167 19.73 -2.61 3.56
CA GLY A 167 18.53 -2.27 4.34
C GLY A 167 18.32 -0.78 4.51
N GLN A 168 19.38 -0.01 4.78
CA GLN A 168 19.32 1.44 4.90
C GLN A 168 18.90 2.09 3.56
N ASN A 169 19.53 1.70 2.45
CA ASN A 169 19.18 2.21 1.12
C ASN A 169 17.74 1.88 0.76
N PHE A 170 17.29 0.64 1.01
CA PHE A 170 15.92 0.23 0.81
C PHE A 170 14.93 1.07 1.64
N GLY A 171 15.24 1.33 2.91
CA GLY A 171 14.45 2.20 3.78
C GLY A 171 14.36 3.63 3.26
N ILE A 172 15.50 4.23 2.87
CA ILE A 172 15.56 5.58 2.29
C ILE A 172 14.73 5.66 1.01
N PHE A 173 14.86 4.68 0.11
CA PHE A 173 14.08 4.65 -1.13
C PHE A 173 12.57 4.54 -0.85
N ASN A 174 12.15 3.72 0.11
CA ASN A 174 10.73 3.63 0.48
C ASN A 174 10.18 4.95 1.00
N ILE A 175 10.92 5.67 1.86
CA ILE A 175 10.45 6.93 2.42
C ILE A 175 10.36 8.00 1.33
N PHE A 176 11.46 8.29 0.66
CA PHE A 176 11.51 9.43 -0.25
C PHE A 176 10.84 9.13 -1.59
N LEU A 177 11.14 7.99 -2.18
CA LEU A 177 10.61 7.61 -3.50
C LEU A 177 9.20 7.00 -3.38
N GLY A 178 8.93 6.21 -2.33
CA GLY A 178 7.62 5.65 -2.10
C GLY A 178 6.57 6.72 -1.82
N ILE A 179 6.83 7.63 -0.88
CA ILE A 179 5.94 8.75 -0.57
C ILE A 179 5.86 9.72 -1.76
N GLY A 180 7.04 10.11 -2.32
CA GLY A 180 7.12 11.03 -3.44
C GLY A 180 6.39 10.52 -4.68
N GLY A 181 6.54 9.24 -5.02
CA GLY A 181 5.85 8.60 -6.15
C GLY A 181 4.34 8.56 -5.95
N SER A 182 3.88 8.14 -4.77
CA SER A 182 2.45 8.03 -4.47
C SER A 182 1.74 9.39 -4.55
N ILE A 183 2.27 10.41 -3.89
CA ILE A 183 1.70 11.76 -3.89
C ILE A 183 1.89 12.43 -5.25
N GLY A 184 3.09 12.32 -5.84
CA GLY A 184 3.43 12.93 -7.12
C GLY A 184 2.53 12.44 -8.25
N ALA A 185 2.29 11.13 -8.34
CA ALA A 185 1.38 10.55 -9.32
C ALA A 185 -0.05 11.07 -9.14
N GLY A 186 -0.51 11.18 -7.88
CA GLY A 186 -1.80 11.75 -7.55
C GLY A 186 -1.94 13.20 -8.01
N ILE A 187 -0.93 14.04 -7.78
CA ILE A 187 -0.89 15.44 -8.22
C ILE A 187 -0.95 15.53 -9.75
N ILE A 188 -0.12 14.75 -10.44
CA ILE A 188 -0.07 14.75 -11.91
C ILE A 188 -1.44 14.33 -12.47
N ALA A 189 -2.01 13.24 -11.98
CA ALA A 189 -3.31 12.75 -12.44
C ALA A 189 -4.42 13.76 -12.19
N SER A 190 -4.48 14.38 -11.01
CA SER A 190 -5.46 15.40 -10.66
C SER A 190 -5.37 16.60 -11.61
N LYS A 191 -4.18 17.17 -11.83
CA LYS A 191 -3.97 18.28 -12.75
C LYS A 191 -4.33 17.96 -14.19
N MET A 192 -4.07 16.73 -14.64
CA MET A 192 -4.45 16.30 -15.99
C MET A 192 -5.97 16.18 -16.14
N ILE A 193 -6.67 15.68 -15.12
CA ILE A 193 -8.13 15.57 -15.11
C ILE A 193 -8.76 16.97 -15.11
N GLU A 194 -8.25 17.90 -14.30
CA GLU A 194 -8.66 19.31 -14.29
C GLU A 194 -8.52 19.98 -15.68
N ARG A 195 -7.54 19.56 -16.47
CA ARG A 195 -7.34 20.00 -17.85
C ARG A 195 -8.21 19.25 -18.88
N GLY A 196 -9.17 18.45 -18.44
CA GLY A 196 -10.13 17.73 -19.29
C GLY A 196 -9.67 16.33 -19.74
N ILE A 197 -8.51 15.84 -19.29
CA ILE A 197 -8.04 14.49 -19.63
C ILE A 197 -8.66 13.49 -18.65
N ILE A 198 -9.90 13.09 -18.89
CA ILE A 198 -10.72 12.29 -17.98
C ILE A 198 -10.07 10.94 -17.58
N ASN A 199 -9.29 10.33 -18.47
CA ASN A 199 -8.63 9.04 -18.25
C ASN A 199 -7.14 9.17 -17.92
N ALA A 200 -6.71 10.32 -17.39
CA ALA A 200 -5.30 10.60 -17.06
C ALA A 200 -4.70 9.53 -16.14
N HIS A 201 -5.43 9.10 -15.10
CA HIS A 201 -5.00 8.08 -14.16
C HIS A 201 -4.64 6.74 -14.83
N LEU A 202 -5.40 6.31 -15.85
CA LEU A 202 -5.10 5.10 -16.62
C LEU A 202 -3.90 5.27 -17.55
N ARG A 203 -3.76 6.44 -18.19
CA ARG A 203 -2.62 6.73 -19.08
C ARG A 203 -1.31 6.75 -18.31
N ILE A 204 -1.31 7.43 -17.17
CA ILE A 204 -0.14 7.51 -16.30
C ILE A 204 0.21 6.11 -15.76
N ALA A 205 -0.79 5.36 -15.29
CA ALA A 205 -0.59 3.99 -14.81
C ALA A 205 0.03 3.08 -15.88
N GLY A 206 -0.44 3.18 -17.14
CA GLY A 206 0.13 2.43 -18.27
C GLY A 206 1.60 2.74 -18.52
N ILE A 207 1.98 4.02 -18.49
CA ILE A 207 3.39 4.44 -18.62
C ILE A 207 4.22 3.88 -17.46
N PHE A 208 3.71 3.98 -16.24
CA PHE A 208 4.44 3.52 -15.06
C PHE A 208 4.63 2.01 -15.02
N VAL A 209 3.67 1.23 -15.52
CA VAL A 209 3.84 -0.22 -15.68
C VAL A 209 5.05 -0.54 -16.57
N ILE A 210 5.21 0.18 -17.70
CA ILE A 210 6.38 0.00 -18.58
C ILE A 210 7.67 0.37 -17.83
N LEU A 211 7.67 1.47 -17.09
CA LEU A 211 8.85 1.92 -16.32
C LEU A 211 9.18 0.98 -15.15
N ILE A 212 8.18 0.33 -14.55
CA ILE A 212 8.39 -0.75 -13.58
C ILE A 212 9.17 -1.90 -14.22
N TRP A 213 8.78 -2.33 -15.42
CA TRP A 213 9.48 -3.41 -16.13
C TRP A 213 10.91 -3.04 -16.49
N VAL A 214 11.14 -1.82 -16.99
CA VAL A 214 12.50 -1.32 -17.27
C VAL A 214 13.34 -1.31 -15.98
N SER A 215 12.76 -0.83 -14.89
CA SER A 215 13.44 -0.80 -13.59
C SER A 215 13.71 -2.20 -13.04
N LEU A 216 12.79 -3.15 -13.24
CA LEU A 216 12.97 -4.55 -12.87
C LEU A 216 14.13 -5.19 -13.64
N LEU A 217 14.17 -5.00 -14.95
CA LEU A 217 15.27 -5.53 -15.78
C LEU A 217 16.62 -4.93 -15.36
N LEU A 218 16.64 -3.62 -15.08
CA LEU A 218 17.85 -2.96 -14.58
C LEU A 218 18.27 -3.50 -13.21
N PHE A 219 17.30 -3.74 -12.31
CA PHE A 219 17.54 -4.31 -10.99
C PHE A 219 18.10 -5.73 -11.05
N THR A 220 17.53 -6.59 -11.90
CA THR A 220 17.82 -8.03 -11.91
C THR A 220 18.97 -8.42 -12.83
N LEU A 221 19.17 -7.71 -13.95
CA LEU A 221 20.14 -8.09 -14.98
C LEU A 221 21.44 -7.29 -14.91
N SER A 222 21.51 -6.23 -14.10
CA SER A 222 22.73 -5.43 -14.00
C SER A 222 23.83 -6.16 -13.25
N THR A 223 25.02 -6.15 -13.80
CA THR A 223 26.25 -6.62 -13.13
C THR A 223 26.84 -5.58 -12.17
N SER A 224 26.48 -4.31 -12.34
CA SER A 224 26.89 -3.20 -11.47
C SER A 224 25.92 -3.00 -10.31
N SER A 225 26.45 -3.00 -9.09
CA SER A 225 25.66 -2.76 -7.88
C SER A 225 24.96 -1.39 -7.90
N PHE A 226 25.59 -0.36 -8.51
CA PHE A 226 25.00 0.96 -8.66
C PHE A 226 23.74 0.93 -9.54
N TYR A 227 23.83 0.36 -10.74
CA TYR A 227 22.67 0.28 -11.64
C TYR A 227 21.57 -0.65 -11.10
N SER A 228 21.92 -1.71 -10.38
CA SER A 228 20.96 -2.53 -9.69
C SER A 228 20.18 -1.73 -8.64
N GLN A 229 20.86 -0.92 -7.82
CA GLN A 229 20.21 -0.05 -6.85
C GLN A 229 19.36 1.04 -7.52
N VAL A 230 19.80 1.61 -8.65
CA VAL A 230 18.97 2.54 -9.45
C VAL A 230 17.70 1.83 -9.95
N GLY A 231 17.81 0.61 -10.41
CA GLY A 231 16.67 -0.23 -10.78
C GLY A 231 15.69 -0.43 -9.62
N LEU A 232 16.19 -0.79 -8.44
CA LEU A 232 15.39 -0.94 -7.23
C LEU A 232 14.69 0.37 -6.84
N ALA A 233 15.42 1.48 -6.86
CA ALA A 233 14.87 2.81 -6.58
C ALA A 233 13.75 3.18 -7.57
N GLY A 234 13.96 2.94 -8.87
CA GLY A 234 12.95 3.12 -9.91
C GLY A 234 11.70 2.26 -9.68
N MET A 235 11.89 0.98 -9.34
CA MET A 235 10.77 0.09 -9.01
C MET A 235 9.95 0.64 -7.84
N ILE A 236 10.58 0.99 -6.72
CA ILE A 236 9.90 1.53 -5.55
C ILE A 236 9.11 2.79 -5.93
N PHE A 237 9.71 3.70 -6.70
CA PHE A 237 9.05 4.93 -7.14
C PHE A 237 7.82 4.64 -8.02
N PHE A 238 7.98 3.90 -9.12
CA PHE A 238 6.88 3.69 -10.06
C PHE A 238 5.78 2.77 -9.50
N MET A 239 6.12 1.82 -8.64
CA MET A 239 5.13 0.97 -7.99
C MET A 239 4.30 1.73 -6.96
N SER A 240 4.91 2.65 -6.22
CA SER A 240 4.19 3.48 -5.25
C SER A 240 3.15 4.40 -5.90
N CYS A 241 3.33 4.73 -7.17
CA CYS A 241 2.37 5.51 -7.95
C CYS A 241 1.03 4.78 -8.21
N GLY A 242 1.04 3.44 -8.18
CA GLY A 242 -0.10 2.61 -8.59
C GLY A 242 -1.36 2.74 -7.73
N PRO A 243 -1.30 2.59 -6.40
CA PRO A 243 -2.48 2.51 -5.54
C PRO A 243 -3.45 3.67 -5.71
N GLY A 244 -2.96 4.92 -5.77
CA GLY A 244 -3.78 6.09 -5.98
C GLY A 244 -4.45 6.12 -7.36
N LEU A 245 -3.70 5.76 -8.41
CA LEU A 245 -4.18 5.77 -9.79
C LEU A 245 -5.19 4.64 -10.04
N TYR A 246 -4.88 3.42 -9.61
CA TYR A 246 -5.76 2.27 -9.78
C TYR A 246 -7.03 2.42 -8.93
N GLY A 247 -6.90 2.85 -7.67
CA GLY A 247 -8.04 3.13 -6.80
C GLY A 247 -8.99 4.15 -7.40
N ALA A 248 -8.47 5.27 -7.93
CA ALA A 248 -9.26 6.28 -8.61
C ALA A 248 -9.93 5.72 -9.87
N ALA A 249 -9.24 4.88 -10.67
CA ALA A 249 -9.81 4.25 -11.85
C ALA A 249 -11.02 3.37 -11.49
N PHE A 250 -10.89 2.50 -10.50
CA PHE A 250 -11.99 1.64 -10.03
C PHE A 250 -13.19 2.46 -9.52
N GLN A 251 -12.93 3.49 -8.70
CA GLN A 251 -14.00 4.30 -8.12
C GLN A 251 -14.70 5.16 -9.19
N ASN A 252 -13.95 5.77 -10.10
CA ASN A 252 -14.51 6.61 -11.17
C ASN A 252 -15.27 5.81 -12.22
N ALA A 253 -14.92 4.55 -12.46
CA ALA A 253 -15.61 3.65 -13.37
C ALA A 253 -16.87 3.01 -12.75
N SER A 254 -17.04 3.09 -11.44
CA SER A 254 -18.08 2.36 -10.71
C SER A 254 -19.25 3.27 -10.31
N PRO A 255 -20.52 2.81 -10.51
CA PRO A 255 -21.69 3.45 -9.93
C PRO A 255 -21.58 3.55 -8.41
N ILE A 256 -22.13 4.62 -7.83
CA ILE A 256 -22.03 4.90 -6.39
C ILE A 256 -22.43 3.71 -5.50
N ASN A 257 -23.52 3.04 -5.83
CA ASN A 257 -24.01 1.88 -5.07
C ASN A 257 -23.16 0.61 -5.21
N LEU A 258 -22.21 0.57 -6.18
CA LEU A 258 -21.33 -0.56 -6.45
C LEU A 258 -19.87 -0.32 -6.04
N ARG A 259 -19.52 0.91 -5.64
CA ARG A 259 -18.14 1.29 -5.30
C ARG A 259 -17.51 0.40 -4.23
N GLY A 260 -18.27 0.00 -3.21
CA GLY A 260 -17.77 -0.90 -2.18
C GLY A 260 -17.42 -2.29 -2.72
N ARG A 261 -18.27 -2.85 -3.61
CA ARG A 261 -18.02 -4.17 -4.21
C ARG A 261 -16.82 -4.14 -5.16
N THR A 262 -16.70 -3.10 -5.98
CA THR A 262 -15.56 -2.94 -6.88
C THR A 262 -14.27 -2.66 -6.13
N ALA A 263 -14.31 -1.92 -5.02
CA ALA A 263 -13.17 -1.75 -4.12
C ALA A 263 -12.71 -3.08 -3.51
N ALA A 264 -13.65 -3.93 -3.06
CA ALA A 264 -13.32 -5.25 -2.52
C ALA A 264 -12.62 -6.13 -3.57
N ILE A 265 -13.11 -6.14 -4.82
CA ILE A 265 -12.46 -6.87 -5.93
C ILE A 265 -11.03 -6.36 -6.16
N TYR A 266 -10.85 -5.03 -6.18
CA TYR A 266 -9.52 -4.42 -6.31
C TYR A 266 -8.56 -4.91 -5.21
N TYR A 267 -9.01 -4.89 -3.94
CA TYR A 267 -8.16 -5.31 -2.82
C TYR A 267 -7.89 -6.80 -2.79
N ILE A 268 -8.85 -7.65 -3.18
CA ILE A 268 -8.62 -9.09 -3.33
C ILE A 268 -7.53 -9.35 -4.37
N SER A 269 -7.60 -8.69 -5.54
CA SER A 269 -6.61 -8.88 -6.59
C SER A 269 -5.20 -8.43 -6.16
N ALA A 270 -5.10 -7.26 -5.52
CA ALA A 270 -3.82 -6.70 -5.12
C ALA A 270 -3.16 -7.50 -3.98
N ASN A 271 -3.95 -7.88 -2.97
CA ASN A 271 -3.41 -8.41 -1.73
C ASN A 271 -3.44 -9.94 -1.68
N VAL A 272 -4.56 -10.61 -2.00
CA VAL A 272 -4.62 -12.07 -1.89
C VAL A 272 -3.66 -12.73 -2.87
N VAL A 273 -3.69 -12.32 -4.14
CA VAL A 273 -2.82 -12.90 -5.16
C VAL A 273 -1.41 -12.29 -5.09
N GLY A 274 -1.30 -10.97 -5.04
CA GLY A 274 -0.01 -10.28 -5.00
C GLY A 274 0.81 -10.62 -3.75
N PHE A 275 0.23 -10.41 -2.57
CA PHE A 275 0.92 -10.62 -1.30
C PHE A 275 1.22 -12.09 -1.00
N ALA A 276 0.25 -12.98 -1.26
CA ALA A 276 0.43 -14.40 -0.94
C ALA A 276 1.35 -15.10 -1.94
N LEU A 277 1.18 -14.88 -3.24
CA LEU A 277 1.92 -15.61 -4.27
C LEU A 277 3.24 -14.93 -4.67
N GLY A 278 3.37 -13.60 -4.50
CA GLY A 278 4.56 -12.86 -4.92
C GLY A 278 5.84 -13.39 -4.29
N PRO A 279 5.99 -13.33 -2.95
CA PRO A 279 7.19 -13.83 -2.27
C PRO A 279 7.45 -15.31 -2.50
N PHE A 280 6.38 -16.11 -2.59
CA PHE A 280 6.46 -17.56 -2.81
C PHE A 280 6.99 -17.90 -4.21
N ALA A 281 6.51 -17.20 -5.25
CA ALA A 281 6.91 -17.48 -6.63
C ALA A 281 8.41 -17.20 -6.92
N LEU A 282 9.05 -16.30 -6.17
CA LEU A 282 10.48 -16.02 -6.29
C LEU A 282 11.34 -16.75 -5.24
N GLY A 283 10.74 -17.37 -4.24
CA GLY A 283 11.43 -18.13 -3.19
C GLY A 283 11.77 -19.56 -3.58
N PHE A 284 11.23 -20.02 -4.70
CA PHE A 284 11.53 -21.29 -5.35
C PHE A 284 12.30 -21.06 -6.64
#